data_d3387da72bc29b6fd47635d3a22a0b25
#
_entry.id   d3387da72bc29b6fd47635d3a22a0b25
#
_cell.length_a   1.000
_cell.length_b   1.000
_cell.length_c   1.000
_cell.angle_alpha   90.00
_cell.angle_beta   90.00
_cell.angle_gamma   90.00
#
_symmetry.space_group_name_H-M   'P 1'
#
loop_
_entity.id
_entity.type
_entity.pdbx_description
1 polymer ?
#
loop_
_entity_poly.entity_id
_entity_poly.type
_entity_poly.pdbx_seq_one_letter_code
_entity_poly.pdbx_strand_id
1 'polypeptide(L)'
;MPAVLLLMPLAAGLLMLSLSAAAPRRVLLAATAAAHLALTGACFVYPPVPVGILDPDTLSLVFLGLSSLLFFLASLYAVGYLREEDSAGLPERRFCACLCFFLAAMTLASCTRRLDMLWVGMGCTTLATAPLIYFHRHRRSLEAAWKYLMLCSVGMALALLGNILLSFAFHVPGIPQAHSLHLPALVLAAPRAQAPWLKAAFIFLLVGYGAKMGLAPLHNWLPDAHSEAPSPVSALLSGALLNCAFLGILRAHQILIPAGLGDFSGGLLVFCGLVSMGTATLFIVGMGHFKRLLAYSSVEHMGILALGVGLGGNAIFGAMLHAVNHSLAKAMLFLLAGNILRHYRTPSSHDVRGMRHTMPLTAALWLAGFLAIAGSPPFGLFVSEFSILQAMLQQGRGILACVYLALLAVVFVGMSVPVLHMVQASPPPGYRTAYRETLLNTGPPFVLCVLVLMLGLYIPPWMTQCLHAAAKSLGG
;
A
#
# COMPACT_ATOMS: atom_id res chain seq x y z
N MET A 1 24.05 -1.98 -6.65
CA MET A 1 22.80 -1.22 -6.72
C MET A 1 21.90 -1.45 -5.50
N PRO A 2 21.48 -2.67 -5.11
CA PRO A 2 20.55 -2.88 -3.98
C PRO A 2 21.02 -2.31 -2.64
N ALA A 3 22.32 -2.42 -2.33
CA ALA A 3 22.89 -1.86 -1.10
C ALA A 3 22.79 -0.31 -1.06
N VAL A 4 23.01 0.35 -2.20
CA VAL A 4 22.88 1.82 -2.29
C VAL A 4 21.44 2.26 -2.08
N LEU A 5 20.46 1.55 -2.68
CA LEU A 5 19.03 1.80 -2.48
C LEU A 5 18.61 1.71 -0.99
N LEU A 6 19.22 0.81 -0.22
CA LEU A 6 18.95 0.68 1.21
C LEU A 6 19.71 1.73 2.05
N LEU A 7 21.01 1.90 1.80
CA LEU A 7 21.88 2.73 2.66
C LEU A 7 21.69 4.23 2.45
N MET A 8 21.37 4.66 1.21
CA MET A 8 21.18 6.07 0.88
C MET A 8 20.05 6.73 1.70
N PRO A 9 18.82 6.19 1.78
CA PRO A 9 17.79 6.82 2.60
C PRO A 9 18.09 6.71 4.10
N LEU A 10 18.81 5.68 4.58
CA LEU A 10 19.27 5.61 5.97
C LEU A 10 20.26 6.75 6.30
N ALA A 11 21.27 6.94 5.44
CA ALA A 11 22.24 8.02 5.61
C ALA A 11 21.59 9.41 5.53
N ALA A 12 20.67 9.60 4.57
CA ALA A 12 19.90 10.84 4.44
C ALA A 12 19.03 11.11 5.68
N GLY A 13 18.35 10.10 6.22
CA GLY A 13 17.57 10.22 7.45
C GLY A 13 18.40 10.64 8.65
N LEU A 14 19.58 10.03 8.85
CA LEU A 14 20.52 10.41 9.92
C LEU A 14 21.03 11.84 9.73
N LEU A 15 21.39 12.22 8.51
CA LEU A 15 21.83 13.58 8.21
C LEU A 15 20.73 14.62 8.47
N MET A 16 19.45 14.29 8.16
CA MET A 16 18.32 15.20 8.42
C MET A 16 18.10 15.50 9.90
N LEU A 17 18.46 14.58 10.79
CA LEU A 17 18.39 14.81 12.24
C LEU A 17 19.41 15.86 12.71
N SER A 18 20.56 15.99 12.05
CA SER A 18 21.61 16.96 12.37
C SER A 18 21.37 18.34 11.75
N LEU A 19 20.69 18.40 10.60
CA LEU A 19 20.44 19.65 9.88
C LEU A 19 19.46 20.55 10.65
N SER A 20 19.89 21.75 11.05
CA SER A 20 19.05 22.74 11.75
C SER A 20 18.11 23.49 10.79
N ALA A 21 18.60 23.87 9.61
CA ALA A 21 17.85 24.67 8.64
C ALA A 21 16.80 23.82 7.88
N ALA A 22 15.60 24.40 7.66
CA ALA A 22 14.49 23.71 6.99
C ALA A 22 14.72 23.53 5.49
N ALA A 23 15.27 24.56 4.81
CA ALA A 23 15.44 24.53 3.35
C ALA A 23 16.36 23.38 2.87
N PRO A 24 17.61 23.20 3.39
CA PRO A 24 18.47 22.09 2.98
C PRO A 24 17.87 20.73 3.33
N ARG A 25 17.11 20.61 4.41
CA ARG A 25 16.41 19.39 4.80
C ARG A 25 15.33 18.97 3.77
N ARG A 26 14.53 19.93 3.32
CA ARG A 26 13.49 19.72 2.29
C ARG A 26 14.11 19.38 0.93
N VAL A 27 15.22 20.03 0.58
CA VAL A 27 15.97 19.73 -0.65
C VAL A 27 16.58 18.32 -0.56
N LEU A 28 17.16 17.95 0.56
CA LEU A 28 17.73 16.62 0.77
C LEU A 28 16.65 15.52 0.68
N LEU A 29 15.45 15.77 1.24
CA LEU A 29 14.32 14.83 1.12
C LEU A 29 13.94 14.58 -0.35
N ALA A 30 13.73 15.67 -1.11
CA ALA A 30 13.38 15.58 -2.53
C ALA A 30 14.50 14.95 -3.38
N ALA A 31 15.76 15.29 -3.11
CA ALA A 31 16.92 14.73 -3.80
C ALA A 31 17.10 13.23 -3.50
N THR A 32 16.93 12.81 -2.24
CA THR A 32 16.98 11.39 -1.85
C THR A 32 15.85 10.61 -2.54
N ALA A 33 14.64 11.17 -2.59
CA ALA A 33 13.52 10.53 -3.25
C ALA A 33 13.73 10.40 -4.77
N ALA A 34 14.25 11.44 -5.43
CA ALA A 34 14.57 11.43 -6.85
C ALA A 34 15.69 10.43 -7.19
N ALA A 35 16.76 10.42 -6.39
CA ALA A 35 17.88 9.49 -6.56
C ALA A 35 17.43 8.02 -6.36
N HIS A 36 16.59 7.76 -5.34
CA HIS A 36 16.04 6.42 -5.10
C HIS A 36 15.17 5.95 -6.27
N LEU A 37 14.31 6.82 -6.81
CA LEU A 37 13.49 6.51 -7.98
C LEU A 37 14.35 6.24 -9.22
N ALA A 38 15.36 7.06 -9.48
CA ALA A 38 16.28 6.87 -10.62
C ALA A 38 17.06 5.56 -10.51
N LEU A 39 17.60 5.24 -9.33
CA LEU A 39 18.30 3.97 -9.10
C LEU A 39 17.36 2.77 -9.21
N THR A 40 16.11 2.89 -8.74
CA THR A 40 15.11 1.84 -8.89
C THR A 40 14.73 1.65 -10.36
N GLY A 41 14.57 2.73 -11.12
CA GLY A 41 14.37 2.68 -12.58
C GLY A 41 15.52 1.99 -13.31
N ALA A 42 16.75 2.26 -12.89
CA ALA A 42 17.92 1.57 -13.44
C ALA A 42 17.93 0.06 -13.16
N CYS A 43 17.31 -0.41 -12.05
CA CYS A 43 17.18 -1.85 -11.77
C CYS A 43 16.25 -2.59 -12.75
N PHE A 44 15.33 -1.90 -13.41
CA PHE A 44 14.50 -2.52 -14.47
C PHE A 44 15.26 -2.69 -15.78
N VAL A 45 16.26 -1.82 -16.05
CA VAL A 45 17.09 -1.89 -17.25
C VAL A 45 18.28 -2.81 -17.04
N TYR A 46 18.91 -2.72 -15.87
CA TYR A 46 20.08 -3.49 -15.48
C TYR A 46 19.73 -4.36 -14.29
N PRO A 47 19.38 -5.65 -14.49
CA PRO A 47 18.99 -6.54 -13.41
C PRO A 47 20.01 -6.51 -12.26
N PRO A 48 19.55 -6.24 -11.04
CA PRO A 48 20.47 -6.09 -9.91
C PRO A 48 21.12 -7.41 -9.53
N VAL A 49 22.44 -7.39 -9.31
CA VAL A 49 23.18 -8.54 -8.79
C VAL A 49 22.88 -8.66 -7.29
N PRO A 50 22.58 -9.87 -6.79
CA PRO A 50 22.40 -10.11 -5.36
C PRO A 50 23.61 -9.68 -4.53
N VAL A 51 23.37 -9.03 -3.39
CA VAL A 51 24.41 -8.57 -2.46
C VAL A 51 23.98 -8.89 -1.03
N GLY A 52 24.59 -9.91 -0.43
CA GLY A 52 24.30 -10.31 0.94
C GLY A 52 22.83 -10.74 1.12
N ILE A 53 22.07 -9.97 1.92
CA ILE A 53 20.64 -10.24 2.19
C ILE A 53 19.70 -9.65 1.13
N LEU A 54 20.22 -8.81 0.23
CA LEU A 54 19.46 -8.12 -0.80
C LEU A 54 19.55 -8.90 -2.12
N ASP A 55 18.44 -9.47 -2.52
CA ASP A 55 18.31 -10.35 -3.68
C ASP A 55 16.94 -10.13 -4.35
N PRO A 56 16.73 -8.96 -4.99
CA PRO A 56 15.44 -8.62 -5.59
C PRO A 56 15.19 -9.41 -6.88
N ASP A 57 14.02 -10.02 -6.98
CA ASP A 57 13.46 -10.62 -8.19
C ASP A 57 12.45 -9.68 -8.87
N THR A 58 11.83 -10.13 -9.96
CA THR A 58 10.85 -9.32 -10.71
C THR A 58 9.68 -8.87 -9.84
N LEU A 59 9.16 -9.75 -8.97
CA LEU A 59 8.08 -9.39 -8.03
C LEU A 59 8.55 -8.30 -7.05
N SER A 60 9.77 -8.43 -6.52
CA SER A 60 10.41 -7.40 -5.69
C SER A 60 10.49 -6.05 -6.41
N LEU A 61 10.92 -6.04 -7.68
CA LEU A 61 11.09 -4.82 -8.46
C LEU A 61 9.77 -4.09 -8.70
N VAL A 62 8.66 -4.80 -8.91
CA VAL A 62 7.33 -4.19 -9.05
C VAL A 62 6.97 -3.40 -7.79
N PHE A 63 7.08 -4.01 -6.60
CA PHE A 63 6.75 -3.35 -5.34
C PHE A 63 7.75 -2.26 -4.94
N LEU A 64 9.04 -2.46 -5.24
CA LEU A 64 10.07 -1.44 -5.04
C LEU A 64 9.86 -0.22 -5.94
N GLY A 65 9.57 -0.44 -7.23
CA GLY A 65 9.29 0.62 -8.19
C GLY A 65 8.09 1.46 -7.76
N LEU A 66 7.04 0.79 -7.33
CA LEU A 66 5.83 1.44 -6.82
C LEU A 66 6.12 2.27 -5.57
N SER A 67 6.81 1.68 -4.58
CA SER A 67 7.19 2.39 -3.35
C SER A 67 8.08 3.60 -3.63
N SER A 68 9.05 3.49 -4.56
CA SER A 68 9.93 4.59 -4.94
C SER A 68 9.20 5.73 -5.63
N LEU A 69 8.30 5.42 -6.57
CA LEU A 69 7.49 6.40 -7.28
C LEU A 69 6.58 7.17 -6.32
N LEU A 70 5.86 6.42 -5.47
CA LEU A 70 4.96 7.04 -4.49
C LEU A 70 5.73 7.87 -3.46
N PHE A 71 6.89 7.40 -3.01
CA PHE A 71 7.72 8.15 -2.09
C PHE A 71 8.23 9.45 -2.73
N PHE A 72 8.62 9.43 -4.00
CA PHE A 72 9.04 10.63 -4.71
C PHE A 72 7.92 11.67 -4.79
N LEU A 73 6.72 11.28 -5.25
CA LEU A 73 5.58 12.18 -5.38
C LEU A 73 5.07 12.67 -4.03
N ALA A 74 5.03 11.80 -3.01
CA ALA A 74 4.67 12.18 -1.65
C ALA A 74 5.71 13.12 -1.01
N SER A 75 7.00 12.96 -1.32
CA SER A 75 8.07 13.86 -0.84
C SER A 75 7.97 15.25 -1.46
N LEU A 76 7.68 15.35 -2.76
CA LEU A 76 7.42 16.64 -3.42
C LEU A 76 6.21 17.36 -2.79
N TYR A 77 5.13 16.62 -2.56
CA TYR A 77 3.96 17.15 -1.86
C TYR A 77 4.31 17.57 -0.42
N ALA A 78 5.09 16.75 0.30
CA ALA A 78 5.50 17.03 1.68
C ALA A 78 6.33 18.31 1.79
N VAL A 79 7.14 18.66 0.78
CA VAL A 79 7.85 19.93 0.74
C VAL A 79 6.88 21.13 0.73
N GLY A 80 5.80 21.08 -0.06
CA GLY A 80 4.73 22.06 -0.06
C GLY A 80 3.97 22.09 1.28
N TYR A 81 3.61 20.89 1.77
CA TYR A 81 2.92 20.70 3.05
C TYR A 81 3.67 21.34 4.22
N LEU A 82 4.99 21.07 4.36
CA LEU A 82 5.82 21.57 5.44
C LEU A 82 6.14 23.08 5.34
N ARG A 83 6.05 23.67 4.14
CA ARG A 83 6.22 25.13 3.99
C ARG A 83 5.07 25.95 4.57
N GLU A 84 3.88 25.38 4.54
CA GLU A 84 2.65 26.05 4.97
C GLU A 84 2.27 25.70 6.42
N GLU A 85 2.91 24.71 7.01
CA GLU A 85 2.69 24.33 8.40
C GLU A 85 3.78 24.98 9.27
N ASP A 86 3.38 25.72 10.35
CA ASP A 86 4.28 26.35 11.31
C ASP A 86 5.01 25.34 12.20
N SER A 87 5.44 24.21 11.63
CA SER A 87 6.10 23.12 12.34
C SER A 87 7.63 23.15 12.22
N ALA A 88 8.21 24.33 12.01
CA ALA A 88 9.66 24.51 11.88
C ALA A 88 10.43 23.96 13.10
N GLY A 89 11.59 23.36 12.87
CA GLY A 89 12.46 22.88 13.93
C GLY A 89 12.45 21.38 14.15
N LEU A 90 12.42 20.92 15.40
CA LEU A 90 12.57 19.50 15.78
C LEU A 90 11.43 18.59 15.22
N PRO A 91 10.16 19.01 15.18
CA PRO A 91 9.11 18.21 14.57
C PRO A 91 9.36 17.89 13.09
N GLU A 92 9.77 18.89 12.31
CA GLU A 92 10.07 18.73 10.88
C GLU A 92 11.31 17.85 10.65
N ARG A 93 12.35 17.98 11.51
CA ARG A 93 13.54 17.09 11.43
C ARG A 93 13.15 15.64 11.59
N ARG A 94 12.36 15.32 12.63
CA ARG A 94 11.90 13.96 12.90
C ARG A 94 11.01 13.45 11.77
N PHE A 95 10.14 14.28 11.26
CA PHE A 95 9.25 13.93 10.15
C PHE A 95 10.05 13.51 8.91
N CYS A 96 10.97 14.35 8.43
CA CYS A 96 11.79 14.05 7.25
C CYS A 96 12.69 12.83 7.46
N ALA A 97 13.30 12.69 8.64
CA ALA A 97 14.13 11.53 8.98
C ALA A 97 13.32 10.23 9.01
N CYS A 98 12.15 10.23 9.67
CA CYS A 98 11.28 9.06 9.73
C CYS A 98 10.73 8.68 8.36
N LEU A 99 10.46 9.63 7.45
CA LEU A 99 10.10 9.33 6.06
C LEU A 99 11.24 8.58 5.35
N CYS A 100 12.49 9.02 5.50
CA CYS A 100 13.64 8.34 4.89
C CYS A 100 13.88 6.96 5.51
N PHE A 101 13.74 6.79 6.83
CA PHE A 101 13.82 5.48 7.48
C PHE A 101 12.68 4.56 7.04
N PHE A 102 11.50 5.12 6.80
CA PHE A 102 10.38 4.37 6.26
C PHE A 102 10.67 3.87 4.83
N LEU A 103 11.24 4.72 3.96
CA LEU A 103 11.69 4.30 2.63
C LEU A 103 12.71 3.17 2.70
N ALA A 104 13.72 3.31 3.57
CA ALA A 104 14.75 2.28 3.77
C ALA A 104 14.14 0.95 4.24
N ALA A 105 13.20 0.98 5.18
CA ALA A 105 12.52 -0.21 5.69
C ALA A 105 11.66 -0.89 4.61
N MET A 106 10.93 -0.11 3.79
CA MET A 106 10.20 -0.65 2.63
C MET A 106 11.14 -1.24 1.58
N THR A 107 12.28 -0.59 1.35
CA THR A 107 13.31 -1.09 0.42
C THR A 107 13.90 -2.41 0.91
N LEU A 108 14.21 -2.55 2.20
CA LEU A 108 14.66 -3.82 2.78
C LEU A 108 13.60 -4.91 2.59
N ALA A 109 12.35 -4.63 2.94
CA ALA A 109 11.26 -5.60 2.81
C ALA A 109 11.03 -6.03 1.35
N SER A 110 11.14 -5.10 0.39
CA SER A 110 10.94 -5.40 -1.03
C SER A 110 12.13 -6.08 -1.69
N CYS A 111 13.37 -5.73 -1.31
CA CYS A 111 14.59 -6.22 -1.97
C CYS A 111 15.12 -7.54 -1.41
N THR A 112 14.53 -8.09 -0.36
CA THR A 112 14.99 -9.37 0.21
C THR A 112 14.11 -10.53 -0.20
N ARG A 113 14.73 -11.68 -0.49
CA ARG A 113 14.06 -12.98 -0.61
C ARG A 113 14.27 -13.85 0.63
N ARG A 114 14.81 -13.29 1.71
CA ARG A 114 14.88 -13.93 3.02
C ARG A 114 13.68 -13.54 3.85
N LEU A 115 12.89 -14.50 4.29
CA LEU A 115 11.65 -14.23 5.04
C LEU A 115 11.90 -13.63 6.42
N ASP A 116 13.02 -13.97 7.07
CA ASP A 116 13.48 -13.35 8.30
C ASP A 116 13.80 -11.86 8.12
N MET A 117 14.50 -11.50 7.03
CA MET A 117 14.83 -10.11 6.73
C MET A 117 13.62 -9.32 6.25
N LEU A 118 12.70 -9.93 5.52
CA LEU A 118 11.41 -9.33 5.18
C LEU A 118 10.63 -9.00 6.46
N TRP A 119 10.59 -9.91 7.43
CA TRP A 119 9.98 -9.67 8.73
C TRP A 119 10.64 -8.50 9.47
N VAL A 120 11.98 -8.43 9.50
CA VAL A 120 12.72 -7.30 10.08
C VAL A 120 12.35 -5.98 9.37
N GLY A 121 12.37 -5.96 8.03
CA GLY A 121 11.99 -4.79 7.24
C GLY A 121 10.57 -4.30 7.58
N MET A 122 9.61 -5.22 7.66
CA MET A 122 8.23 -4.90 8.03
C MET A 122 8.10 -4.40 9.47
N GLY A 123 8.88 -4.92 10.41
CA GLY A 123 8.96 -4.39 11.78
C GLY A 123 9.52 -2.95 11.81
N CYS A 124 10.60 -2.71 11.07
CA CYS A 124 11.20 -1.37 10.95
C CYS A 124 10.24 -0.34 10.35
N THR A 125 9.37 -0.73 9.40
CA THR A 125 8.33 0.18 8.87
C THR A 125 7.39 0.66 9.97
N THR A 126 7.02 -0.21 10.94
CA THR A 126 6.16 0.17 12.06
C THR A 126 6.81 1.22 12.94
N LEU A 127 8.08 1.01 13.29
CA LEU A 127 8.85 1.93 14.14
C LEU A 127 9.07 3.29 13.45
N ALA A 128 9.32 3.29 12.14
CA ALA A 128 9.52 4.52 11.37
C ALA A 128 8.23 5.32 11.18
N THR A 129 7.07 4.66 11.07
CA THR A 129 5.79 5.33 10.76
C THR A 129 4.99 5.75 12.00
N ALA A 130 5.16 5.10 13.14
CA ALA A 130 4.45 5.49 14.36
C ALA A 130 4.68 6.96 14.79
N PRO A 131 5.92 7.51 14.75
CA PRO A 131 6.15 8.93 15.00
C PRO A 131 5.50 9.84 13.95
N LEU A 132 5.34 9.35 12.71
CA LEU A 132 4.68 10.09 11.63
C LEU A 132 3.16 10.18 11.85
N ILE A 133 2.52 9.12 12.37
CA ILE A 133 1.10 9.14 12.74
C ILE A 133 0.87 10.10 13.90
N TYR A 134 1.79 10.16 14.87
CA TYR A 134 1.73 11.05 16.02
C TYR A 134 2.25 12.49 15.74
N PHE A 135 2.42 12.86 14.49
CA PHE A 135 3.02 14.16 14.11
C PHE A 135 2.32 15.37 14.74
N HIS A 136 1.00 15.42 14.74
CA HIS A 136 0.21 16.54 15.27
C HIS A 136 0.12 16.59 16.79
N ARG A 137 0.61 15.58 17.52
CA ARG A 137 0.79 15.51 18.99
C ARG A 137 -0.45 15.82 19.83
N HIS A 138 -1.64 15.54 19.34
CA HIS A 138 -2.87 15.63 20.12
C HIS A 138 -3.33 14.23 20.58
N ARG A 139 -4.30 14.19 21.52
CA ARG A 139 -4.76 12.95 22.15
C ARG A 139 -5.22 11.88 21.16
N ARG A 140 -5.96 12.27 20.11
CA ARG A 140 -6.44 11.33 19.09
C ARG A 140 -5.30 10.74 18.26
N SER A 141 -4.30 11.56 17.88
CA SER A 141 -3.14 11.05 17.14
C SER A 141 -2.26 10.13 17.99
N LEU A 142 -2.18 10.35 19.32
CA LEU A 142 -1.51 9.44 20.23
C LEU A 142 -2.24 8.09 20.29
N GLU A 143 -3.58 8.12 20.45
CA GLU A 143 -4.41 6.92 20.47
C GLU A 143 -4.28 6.11 19.16
N ALA A 144 -4.34 6.79 18.00
CA ALA A 144 -4.17 6.15 16.71
C ALA A 144 -2.79 5.51 16.54
N ALA A 145 -1.72 6.23 16.93
CA ALA A 145 -0.35 5.71 16.89
C ALA A 145 -0.18 4.50 17.81
N TRP A 146 -0.78 4.52 18.99
CA TRP A 146 -0.73 3.42 19.94
C TRP A 146 -1.49 2.19 19.43
N LYS A 147 -2.71 2.35 18.92
CA LYS A 147 -3.48 1.27 18.28
C LYS A 147 -2.71 0.65 17.13
N TYR A 148 -2.11 1.49 16.28
CA TYR A 148 -1.26 1.06 15.18
C TYR A 148 -0.07 0.22 15.67
N LEU A 149 0.69 0.72 16.65
CA LEU A 149 1.84 0.01 17.22
C LEU A 149 1.43 -1.35 17.80
N MET A 150 0.37 -1.39 18.63
CA MET A 150 -0.08 -2.61 19.30
C MET A 150 -0.53 -3.67 18.28
N LEU A 151 -1.45 -3.32 17.38
CA LEU A 151 -2.00 -4.29 16.42
C LEU A 151 -0.95 -4.77 15.42
N CYS A 152 -0.11 -3.86 14.90
CA CYS A 152 0.98 -4.26 14.00
C CYS A 152 2.05 -5.10 14.72
N SER A 153 2.37 -4.81 15.98
CA SER A 153 3.36 -5.59 16.74
C SER A 153 2.85 -7.00 17.04
N VAL A 154 1.58 -7.15 17.42
CA VAL A 154 0.95 -8.47 17.58
C VAL A 154 0.95 -9.23 16.24
N GLY A 155 0.58 -8.57 15.15
CA GLY A 155 0.66 -9.16 13.81
C GLY A 155 2.08 -9.63 13.46
N MET A 156 3.09 -8.79 13.74
CA MET A 156 4.48 -9.15 13.48
C MET A 156 4.98 -10.28 14.38
N ALA A 157 4.51 -10.39 15.63
CA ALA A 157 4.80 -11.54 16.50
C ALA A 157 4.22 -12.85 15.95
N LEU A 158 2.98 -12.79 15.42
CA LEU A 158 2.37 -13.95 14.74
C LEU A 158 3.13 -14.32 13.45
N ALA A 159 3.58 -13.34 12.66
CA ALA A 159 4.41 -13.60 11.48
C ALA A 159 5.77 -14.23 11.86
N LEU A 160 6.37 -13.82 12.98
CA LEU A 160 7.58 -14.46 13.50
C LEU A 160 7.33 -15.93 13.86
N LEU A 161 6.22 -16.21 14.56
CA LEU A 161 5.82 -17.59 14.85
C LEU A 161 5.61 -18.37 13.56
N GLY A 162 5.01 -17.76 12.52
CA GLY A 162 4.88 -18.35 11.20
C GLY A 162 6.23 -18.72 10.58
N ASN A 163 7.24 -17.86 10.67
CA ASN A 163 8.60 -18.14 10.21
C ASN A 163 9.27 -19.28 10.99
N ILE A 164 9.02 -19.37 12.31
CA ILE A 164 9.52 -20.49 13.15
C ILE A 164 8.87 -21.80 12.72
N LEU A 165 7.54 -21.83 12.56
CA LEU A 165 6.81 -23.02 12.10
C LEU A 165 7.24 -23.42 10.68
N LEU A 166 7.54 -22.46 9.83
CA LEU A 166 8.09 -22.70 8.51
C LEU A 166 9.45 -23.43 8.61
N SER A 167 10.32 -23.02 9.53
CA SER A 167 11.60 -23.70 9.77
C SER A 167 11.37 -25.16 10.20
N PHE A 168 10.38 -25.44 11.05
CA PHE A 168 10.01 -26.81 11.43
C PHE A 168 9.48 -27.62 10.25
N ALA A 169 8.73 -27.01 9.33
CA ALA A 169 8.22 -27.70 8.15
C ALA A 169 9.32 -28.31 7.27
N PHE A 170 10.50 -27.69 7.26
CA PHE A 170 11.67 -28.11 6.49
C PHE A 170 12.70 -28.91 7.31
N HIS A 171 12.42 -29.19 8.59
CA HIS A 171 13.28 -30.01 9.42
C HIS A 171 12.99 -31.52 9.18
N VAL A 172 13.56 -32.06 8.11
CA VAL A 172 13.42 -33.47 7.73
C VAL A 172 14.76 -34.19 7.93
N PRO A 173 14.83 -35.32 8.68
CA PRO A 173 16.07 -36.07 8.85
C PRO A 173 16.67 -36.52 7.50
N GLY A 174 17.98 -36.31 7.31
CA GLY A 174 18.69 -36.70 6.09
C GLY A 174 18.68 -35.71 4.94
N ILE A 175 18.03 -34.55 5.08
CA ILE A 175 18.13 -33.45 4.14
C ILE A 175 19.04 -32.36 4.77
N PRO A 176 20.01 -31.79 4.02
CA PRO A 176 20.76 -30.64 4.51
C PRO A 176 19.77 -29.57 4.96
N GLN A 177 19.85 -29.21 6.23
CA GLN A 177 18.92 -28.23 6.82
C GLN A 177 18.91 -26.96 5.95
N ALA A 178 17.75 -26.52 5.54
CA ALA A 178 17.59 -25.18 4.99
C ALA A 178 17.81 -24.18 6.16
N HIS A 179 19.07 -24.01 6.58
CA HIS A 179 19.47 -23.14 7.69
C HIS A 179 19.12 -21.67 7.47
N SER A 180 18.69 -21.31 6.26
CA SER A 180 18.27 -19.96 5.93
C SER A 180 16.83 -19.97 5.40
N LEU A 181 16.00 -19.06 5.90
CA LEU A 181 14.66 -18.80 5.37
C LEU A 181 14.74 -18.09 3.99
N HIS A 182 15.62 -18.57 3.11
CA HIS A 182 15.82 -18.05 1.76
C HIS A 182 14.80 -18.66 0.79
N LEU A 183 13.95 -17.85 0.21
CA LEU A 183 12.80 -18.26 -0.57
C LEU A 183 13.13 -19.26 -1.70
N PRO A 184 14.14 -19.07 -2.56
CA PRO A 184 14.47 -20.03 -3.60
C PRO A 184 14.77 -21.43 -3.08
N ALA A 185 15.50 -21.53 -1.95
CA ALA A 185 15.81 -22.80 -1.32
C ALA A 185 14.54 -23.46 -0.74
N LEU A 186 13.66 -22.68 -0.10
CA LEU A 186 12.39 -23.17 0.44
C LEU A 186 11.46 -23.66 -0.67
N VAL A 187 11.33 -22.91 -1.77
CA VAL A 187 10.51 -23.29 -2.95
C VAL A 187 11.02 -24.63 -3.55
N LEU A 188 12.34 -24.78 -3.68
CA LEU A 188 12.94 -26.02 -4.20
C LEU A 188 12.71 -27.22 -3.26
N ALA A 189 12.77 -27.01 -1.95
CA ALA A 189 12.56 -28.04 -0.94
C ALA A 189 11.08 -28.29 -0.62
N ALA A 190 10.17 -27.41 -1.04
CA ALA A 190 8.75 -27.44 -0.67
C ALA A 190 8.02 -28.78 -0.92
N PRO A 191 8.28 -29.53 -2.03
CA PRO A 191 7.64 -30.83 -2.23
C PRO A 191 7.93 -31.88 -1.15
N ARG A 192 8.99 -31.68 -0.35
CA ARG A 192 9.41 -32.57 0.74
C ARG A 192 9.06 -32.03 2.13
N ALA A 193 8.46 -30.82 2.21
CA ALA A 193 8.11 -30.18 3.46
C ALA A 193 6.97 -30.93 4.17
N GLN A 194 6.96 -30.88 5.49
CA GLN A 194 5.89 -31.44 6.30
C GLN A 194 4.62 -30.59 6.21
N ALA A 195 3.61 -31.08 5.51
CA ALA A 195 2.37 -30.36 5.19
C ALA A 195 1.63 -29.75 6.42
N PRO A 196 1.52 -30.44 7.59
CA PRO A 196 0.84 -29.85 8.75
C PRO A 196 1.52 -28.57 9.25
N TRP A 197 2.86 -28.59 9.38
CA TRP A 197 3.64 -27.43 9.81
C TRP A 197 3.61 -26.32 8.78
N LEU A 198 3.64 -26.66 7.48
CA LEU A 198 3.59 -25.69 6.41
C LEU A 198 2.22 -24.97 6.34
N LYS A 199 1.12 -25.72 6.55
CA LYS A 199 -0.23 -25.13 6.69
C LYS A 199 -0.32 -24.20 7.89
N ALA A 200 0.16 -24.62 9.06
CA ALA A 200 0.19 -23.79 10.25
C ALA A 200 1.04 -22.53 10.03
N ALA A 201 2.23 -22.65 9.46
CA ALA A 201 3.10 -21.53 9.12
C ALA A 201 2.38 -20.52 8.23
N PHE A 202 1.69 -20.98 7.17
CA PHE A 202 0.95 -20.09 6.29
C PHE A 202 -0.17 -19.34 7.00
N ILE A 203 -0.94 -19.99 7.87
CA ILE A 203 -2.00 -19.33 8.65
C ILE A 203 -1.42 -18.19 9.49
N PHE A 204 -0.31 -18.45 10.22
CA PHE A 204 0.31 -17.43 11.06
C PHE A 204 0.95 -16.29 10.25
N LEU A 205 1.55 -16.59 9.10
CA LEU A 205 2.08 -15.57 8.18
C LEU A 205 0.96 -14.74 7.55
N LEU A 206 -0.14 -15.39 7.11
CA LEU A 206 -1.32 -14.71 6.56
C LEU A 206 -1.96 -13.78 7.59
N VAL A 207 -2.19 -14.24 8.82
CA VAL A 207 -2.75 -13.43 9.90
C VAL A 207 -1.79 -12.29 10.27
N GLY A 208 -0.50 -12.58 10.38
CA GLY A 208 0.51 -11.61 10.78
C GLY A 208 0.72 -10.49 9.75
N TYR A 209 1.02 -10.84 8.51
CA TYR A 209 1.15 -9.86 7.42
C TYR A 209 -0.21 -9.28 7.01
N GLY A 210 -1.29 -10.07 7.11
CA GLY A 210 -2.66 -9.62 6.87
C GLY A 210 -3.09 -8.52 7.83
N ALA A 211 -2.74 -8.61 9.11
CA ALA A 211 -2.95 -7.54 10.08
C ALA A 211 -2.25 -6.23 9.63
N LYS A 212 -1.03 -6.34 9.11
CA LYS A 212 -0.26 -5.20 8.60
C LYS A 212 -0.78 -4.70 7.25
N MET A 213 -1.27 -5.58 6.38
CA MET A 213 -1.90 -5.27 5.10
C MET A 213 -3.28 -4.61 5.30
N GLY A 214 -3.88 -4.75 6.47
CA GLY A 214 -5.22 -4.24 6.75
C GLY A 214 -6.34 -5.19 6.32
N LEU A 215 -6.09 -6.51 6.26
CA LEU A 215 -7.13 -7.50 6.04
C LEU A 215 -8.03 -7.63 7.28
N ALA A 216 -9.35 -7.74 7.06
CA ALA A 216 -10.27 -8.03 8.14
C ALA A 216 -10.06 -9.46 8.67
N PRO A 217 -10.22 -9.66 10.00
CA PRO A 217 -10.73 -8.72 11.00
C PRO A 217 -9.69 -7.80 11.65
N LEU A 218 -8.40 -7.91 11.35
CA LEU A 218 -7.30 -7.21 12.03
C LEU A 218 -6.98 -5.82 11.44
N HIS A 219 -7.93 -5.19 10.75
CA HIS A 219 -7.79 -3.91 10.05
C HIS A 219 -8.02 -2.67 10.91
N ASN A 220 -8.46 -2.80 12.17
CA ASN A 220 -9.01 -1.69 12.99
C ASN A 220 -8.05 -0.52 13.23
N TRP A 221 -6.74 -0.72 13.11
CA TRP A 221 -5.75 0.35 13.21
C TRP A 221 -5.77 1.31 12.01
N LEU A 222 -6.18 0.79 10.84
CA LEU A 222 -6.01 1.46 9.55
C LEU A 222 -6.88 2.74 9.43
N PRO A 223 -8.19 2.75 9.76
CA PRO A 223 -9.00 3.95 9.70
C PRO A 223 -8.52 5.05 10.67
N ASP A 224 -8.10 4.68 11.87
CA ASP A 224 -7.62 5.62 12.88
C ASP A 224 -6.26 6.21 12.49
N ALA A 225 -5.31 5.37 12.05
CA ALA A 225 -4.00 5.83 11.59
C ALA A 225 -4.10 6.80 10.40
N HIS A 226 -4.94 6.49 9.40
CA HIS A 226 -5.13 7.36 8.24
C HIS A 226 -5.85 8.67 8.55
N SER A 227 -6.77 8.65 9.53
CA SER A 227 -7.47 9.86 9.96
C SER A 227 -6.52 10.89 10.56
N GLU A 228 -5.58 10.43 11.37
CA GLU A 228 -4.73 11.26 12.21
C GLU A 228 -3.37 11.59 11.58
N ALA A 229 -2.86 10.71 10.70
CA ALA A 229 -1.59 10.93 10.03
C ALA A 229 -1.64 12.11 9.05
N PRO A 230 -0.54 12.87 8.88
CA PRO A 230 -0.39 13.81 7.78
C PRO A 230 -0.65 13.15 6.43
N SER A 231 -1.27 13.88 5.51
CA SER A 231 -1.73 13.31 4.24
C SER A 231 -0.63 12.67 3.36
N PRO A 232 0.61 13.20 3.25
CA PRO A 232 1.68 12.50 2.55
C PRO A 232 2.07 11.18 3.22
N VAL A 233 1.94 11.08 4.55
CA VAL A 233 2.14 9.82 5.29
C VAL A 233 1.01 8.84 4.97
N SER A 234 -0.26 9.28 5.01
CA SER A 234 -1.40 8.43 4.64
C SER A 234 -1.31 7.91 3.21
N ALA A 235 -0.81 8.72 2.27
CA ALA A 235 -0.58 8.29 0.88
C ALA A 235 0.43 7.13 0.81
N LEU A 236 1.53 7.21 1.56
CA LEU A 236 2.55 6.16 1.61
C LEU A 236 2.09 4.92 2.40
N LEU A 237 1.37 5.11 3.51
CA LEU A 237 0.82 3.99 4.27
C LEU A 237 -0.12 3.15 3.40
N SER A 238 -1.09 3.79 2.73
CA SER A 238 -2.06 3.08 1.89
C SER A 238 -1.47 2.58 0.59
N GLY A 239 -0.69 3.40 -0.12
CA GLY A 239 -0.20 3.08 -1.46
C GLY A 239 1.04 2.17 -1.46
N ALA A 240 1.92 2.24 -0.44
CA ALA A 240 3.18 1.51 -0.43
C ALA A 240 3.27 0.46 0.69
N LEU A 241 2.98 0.83 1.95
CA LEU A 241 3.17 -0.08 3.09
C LEU A 241 2.29 -1.33 3.01
N LEU A 242 1.00 -1.17 2.66
CA LEU A 242 0.07 -2.30 2.56
C LEU A 242 0.56 -3.31 1.52
N ASN A 243 1.12 -2.84 0.42
CA ASN A 243 1.70 -3.69 -0.62
C ASN A 243 2.99 -4.41 -0.17
N CYS A 244 3.83 -3.77 0.65
CA CYS A 244 4.99 -4.46 1.25
C CYS A 244 4.53 -5.61 2.16
N ALA A 245 3.43 -5.44 2.90
CA ALA A 245 2.85 -6.51 3.70
C ALA A 245 2.22 -7.60 2.82
N PHE A 246 1.56 -7.21 1.74
CA PHE A 246 1.05 -8.15 0.73
C PHE A 246 2.17 -8.99 0.12
N LEU A 247 3.32 -8.40 -0.19
CA LEU A 247 4.49 -9.15 -0.66
C LEU A 247 4.88 -10.28 0.31
N GLY A 248 4.79 -10.05 1.63
CA GLY A 248 5.03 -11.10 2.64
C GLY A 248 4.08 -12.28 2.52
N ILE A 249 2.79 -12.01 2.27
CA ILE A 249 1.78 -13.05 2.01
C ILE A 249 2.07 -13.80 0.71
N LEU A 250 2.43 -13.07 -0.36
CA LEU A 250 2.80 -13.65 -1.65
C LEU A 250 4.00 -14.58 -1.54
N ARG A 251 5.04 -14.19 -0.77
CA ARG A 251 6.22 -15.03 -0.53
C ARG A 251 5.87 -16.34 0.20
N ALA A 252 4.97 -16.27 1.19
CA ALA A 252 4.47 -17.46 1.84
C ALA A 252 3.67 -18.35 0.86
N HIS A 253 2.81 -17.76 0.05
CA HIS A 253 2.02 -18.48 -0.95
C HIS A 253 2.91 -19.19 -2.00
N GLN A 254 3.99 -18.52 -2.46
CA GLN A 254 4.98 -19.10 -3.38
C GLN A 254 5.59 -20.41 -2.89
N ILE A 255 5.69 -20.62 -1.58
CA ILE A 255 6.22 -21.87 -0.99
C ILE A 255 5.17 -22.98 -1.01
N LEU A 256 3.89 -22.64 -0.81
CA LEU A 256 2.80 -23.62 -0.72
C LEU A 256 2.44 -24.23 -2.08
N ILE A 257 2.61 -23.49 -3.18
CA ILE A 257 2.30 -23.97 -4.54
C ILE A 257 3.08 -25.26 -4.88
N PRO A 258 4.42 -25.30 -4.86
CA PRO A 258 5.18 -26.50 -5.18
C PRO A 258 5.06 -27.61 -4.12
N ALA A 259 4.58 -27.28 -2.90
CA ALA A 259 4.24 -28.27 -1.88
C ALA A 259 2.89 -28.97 -2.14
N GLY A 260 2.16 -28.65 -3.22
CA GLY A 260 0.82 -29.17 -3.48
C GLY A 260 -0.28 -28.60 -2.55
N LEU A 261 -0.02 -27.48 -1.90
CA LEU A 261 -0.93 -26.82 -0.96
C LEU A 261 -1.46 -25.47 -1.50
N GLY A 262 -1.37 -25.28 -2.82
CA GLY A 262 -1.86 -24.07 -3.49
C GLY A 262 -3.36 -23.81 -3.26
N ASP A 263 -4.19 -24.87 -3.36
CA ASP A 263 -5.64 -24.77 -3.12
C ASP A 263 -5.97 -24.39 -1.68
N PHE A 264 -5.22 -24.89 -0.71
CA PHE A 264 -5.38 -24.54 0.70
C PHE A 264 -5.09 -23.06 0.93
N SER A 265 -3.94 -22.57 0.47
CA SER A 265 -3.57 -21.16 0.64
C SER A 265 -4.47 -20.24 -0.19
N GLY A 266 -4.83 -20.62 -1.40
CA GLY A 266 -5.76 -19.90 -2.26
C GLY A 266 -7.15 -19.79 -1.64
N GLY A 267 -7.68 -20.87 -1.08
CA GLY A 267 -8.98 -20.86 -0.38
C GLY A 267 -9.01 -19.91 0.81
N LEU A 268 -7.93 -19.86 1.61
CA LEU A 268 -7.82 -18.90 2.73
C LEU A 268 -7.72 -17.45 2.25
N LEU A 269 -6.99 -17.21 1.15
CA LEU A 269 -6.89 -15.87 0.55
C LEU A 269 -8.24 -15.39 0.01
N VAL A 270 -9.00 -16.25 -0.67
CA VAL A 270 -10.37 -15.94 -1.14
C VAL A 270 -11.27 -15.62 0.04
N PHE A 271 -11.25 -16.44 1.09
CA PHE A 271 -12.05 -16.21 2.30
C PHE A 271 -11.72 -14.88 2.97
N CYS A 272 -10.43 -14.61 3.27
CA CYS A 272 -10.00 -13.34 3.86
C CYS A 272 -10.33 -12.13 2.96
N GLY A 273 -10.21 -12.32 1.65
CA GLY A 273 -10.58 -11.31 0.64
C GLY A 273 -12.04 -10.93 0.74
N LEU A 274 -12.96 -11.90 0.72
CA LEU A 274 -14.40 -11.67 0.84
C LEU A 274 -14.77 -11.05 2.19
N VAL A 275 -14.19 -11.52 3.29
CA VAL A 275 -14.43 -10.95 4.63
C VAL A 275 -13.99 -9.48 4.66
N SER A 276 -12.85 -9.15 4.03
CA SER A 276 -12.35 -7.77 3.99
C SER A 276 -13.26 -6.87 3.14
N MET A 277 -13.67 -7.32 1.96
CA MET A 277 -14.61 -6.59 1.10
C MET A 277 -15.96 -6.38 1.80
N GLY A 278 -16.53 -7.43 2.40
CA GLY A 278 -17.79 -7.35 3.15
C GLY A 278 -17.70 -6.39 4.35
N THR A 279 -16.62 -6.46 5.09
CA THR A 279 -16.37 -5.54 6.22
C THR A 279 -16.26 -4.08 5.73
N ALA A 280 -15.50 -3.83 4.69
CA ALA A 280 -15.37 -2.49 4.12
C ALA A 280 -16.71 -1.94 3.64
N THR A 281 -17.50 -2.76 2.96
CA THR A 281 -18.86 -2.42 2.50
C THR A 281 -19.76 -1.96 3.63
N LEU A 282 -19.74 -2.66 4.78
CA LEU A 282 -20.55 -2.29 5.94
C LEU A 282 -20.16 -0.94 6.55
N PHE A 283 -18.88 -0.61 6.58
CA PHE A 283 -18.38 0.62 7.19
C PHE A 283 -18.33 1.83 6.25
N ILE A 284 -18.30 1.63 4.94
CA ILE A 284 -18.29 2.71 3.94
C ILE A 284 -19.66 3.40 3.87
N VAL A 285 -20.74 2.63 3.97
CA VAL A 285 -22.10 3.17 3.92
C VAL A 285 -22.34 4.07 5.13
N GLY A 286 -22.66 5.35 4.87
CA GLY A 286 -22.94 6.35 5.90
C GLY A 286 -21.69 6.95 6.59
N MET A 287 -20.47 6.66 6.08
CA MET A 287 -19.24 7.21 6.64
C MET A 287 -19.11 8.72 6.36
N GLY A 288 -19.32 9.54 7.39
CA GLY A 288 -19.24 11.00 7.31
C GLY A 288 -17.83 11.59 7.37
N HIS A 289 -16.78 10.79 7.54
CA HIS A 289 -15.39 11.23 7.64
C HIS A 289 -14.61 10.78 6.40
N PHE A 290 -14.26 11.71 5.49
CA PHE A 290 -13.72 11.35 4.18
C PHE A 290 -12.36 10.61 4.21
N LYS A 291 -11.46 10.90 5.16
CA LYS A 291 -10.21 10.12 5.31
C LYS A 291 -10.47 8.68 5.81
N ARG A 292 -11.46 8.49 6.69
CA ARG A 292 -11.88 7.15 7.11
C ARG A 292 -12.56 6.38 5.98
N LEU A 293 -13.37 7.07 5.17
CA LEU A 293 -13.96 6.51 3.96
C LEU A 293 -12.87 5.95 3.03
N LEU A 294 -11.83 6.74 2.76
CA LEU A 294 -10.68 6.28 1.97
C LEU A 294 -9.94 5.11 2.64
N ALA A 295 -9.84 5.09 3.96
CA ALA A 295 -9.17 4.03 4.70
C ALA A 295 -9.94 2.70 4.57
N TYR A 296 -11.27 2.68 4.76
CA TYR A 296 -12.08 1.48 4.56
C TYR A 296 -12.07 1.00 3.10
N SER A 297 -12.07 1.91 2.14
CA SER A 297 -11.86 1.53 0.75
C SER A 297 -10.47 0.89 0.52
N SER A 298 -9.43 1.19 1.34
CA SER A 298 -8.17 0.43 1.26
C SER A 298 -8.33 -1.01 1.77
N VAL A 299 -9.13 -1.23 2.82
CA VAL A 299 -9.46 -2.59 3.32
C VAL A 299 -10.16 -3.41 2.23
N GLU A 300 -11.10 -2.79 1.49
CA GLU A 300 -11.76 -3.42 0.34
C GLU A 300 -10.75 -3.86 -0.72
N HIS A 301 -9.91 -2.94 -1.20
CA HIS A 301 -8.96 -3.23 -2.27
C HIS A 301 -7.89 -4.25 -1.85
N MET A 302 -7.47 -4.26 -0.58
CA MET A 302 -6.62 -5.34 -0.06
C MET A 302 -7.35 -6.68 -0.07
N GLY A 303 -8.66 -6.67 0.15
CA GLY A 303 -9.53 -7.83 -0.04
C GLY A 303 -9.56 -8.32 -1.49
N ILE A 304 -9.70 -7.40 -2.46
CA ILE A 304 -9.67 -7.72 -3.91
C ILE A 304 -8.32 -8.33 -4.30
N LEU A 305 -7.20 -7.80 -3.78
CA LEU A 305 -5.87 -8.37 -4.02
C LEU A 305 -5.74 -9.80 -3.50
N ALA A 306 -6.16 -10.03 -2.26
CA ALA A 306 -6.13 -11.37 -1.66
C ALA A 306 -7.01 -12.35 -2.45
N LEU A 307 -8.22 -11.94 -2.81
CA LEU A 307 -9.16 -12.72 -3.60
C LEU A 307 -8.58 -13.05 -4.99
N GLY A 308 -8.01 -12.06 -5.70
CA GLY A 308 -7.45 -12.27 -7.03
C GLY A 308 -6.27 -13.24 -7.04
N VAL A 309 -5.38 -13.18 -6.06
CA VAL A 309 -4.28 -14.16 -5.90
C VAL A 309 -4.82 -15.53 -5.50
N GLY A 310 -5.77 -15.57 -4.57
CA GLY A 310 -6.38 -16.82 -4.11
C GLY A 310 -7.16 -17.59 -5.17
N LEU A 311 -7.67 -16.91 -6.19
CA LEU A 311 -8.31 -17.53 -7.36
C LEU A 311 -7.32 -18.28 -8.27
N GLY A 312 -6.08 -17.83 -8.30
CA GLY A 312 -5.08 -18.43 -9.18
C GLY A 312 -5.26 -18.08 -10.67
N GLY A 313 -4.38 -18.62 -11.52
CA GLY A 313 -4.44 -18.46 -12.97
C GLY A 313 -4.45 -16.99 -13.41
N ASN A 314 -5.26 -16.65 -14.41
CA ASN A 314 -5.35 -15.29 -14.97
C ASN A 314 -5.74 -14.21 -13.95
N ALA A 315 -6.38 -14.56 -12.83
CA ALA A 315 -6.74 -13.61 -11.79
C ALA A 315 -5.52 -13.00 -11.11
N ILE A 316 -4.39 -13.71 -11.07
CA ILE A 316 -3.14 -13.20 -10.47
C ILE A 316 -2.61 -11.99 -11.24
N PHE A 317 -2.64 -12.03 -12.58
CA PHE A 317 -2.27 -10.86 -13.37
C PHE A 317 -3.17 -9.66 -13.04
N GLY A 318 -4.48 -9.87 -12.97
CA GLY A 318 -5.44 -8.86 -12.53
C GLY A 318 -5.11 -8.30 -11.15
N ALA A 319 -4.75 -9.16 -10.19
CA ALA A 319 -4.35 -8.74 -8.84
C ALA A 319 -3.05 -7.92 -8.84
N MET A 320 -2.04 -8.31 -9.62
CA MET A 320 -0.78 -7.55 -9.72
C MET A 320 -1.02 -6.16 -10.35
N LEU A 321 -1.82 -6.10 -11.41
CA LEU A 321 -2.22 -4.83 -12.02
C LEU A 321 -3.06 -3.97 -11.05
N HIS A 322 -3.93 -4.62 -10.26
CA HIS A 322 -4.75 -3.96 -9.24
C HIS A 322 -3.87 -3.34 -8.14
N ALA A 323 -2.81 -4.03 -7.69
CA ALA A 323 -1.87 -3.50 -6.70
C ALA A 323 -1.24 -2.18 -7.17
N VAL A 324 -0.85 -2.08 -8.44
CA VAL A 324 -0.28 -0.87 -9.02
C VAL A 324 -1.34 0.24 -9.09
N ASN A 325 -2.49 -0.03 -9.69
CA ASN A 325 -3.55 0.96 -9.88
C ASN A 325 -4.12 1.48 -8.55
N HIS A 326 -4.37 0.58 -7.59
CA HIS A 326 -4.78 0.93 -6.23
C HIS A 326 -3.79 1.89 -5.57
N SER A 327 -2.51 1.59 -5.65
CA SER A 327 -1.45 2.40 -5.03
C SER A 327 -1.41 3.82 -5.56
N LEU A 328 -1.50 3.98 -6.88
CA LEU A 328 -1.51 5.29 -7.54
C LEU A 328 -2.77 6.08 -7.17
N ALA A 329 -3.95 5.46 -7.26
CA ALA A 329 -5.23 6.10 -6.95
C ALA A 329 -5.34 6.48 -5.47
N LYS A 330 -4.89 5.61 -4.55
CA LYS A 330 -4.90 5.91 -3.11
C LYS A 330 -3.94 7.02 -2.73
N ALA A 331 -2.73 7.00 -3.27
CA ALA A 331 -1.79 8.08 -3.04
C ALA A 331 -2.37 9.41 -3.51
N MET A 332 -2.94 9.47 -4.71
CA MET A 332 -3.63 10.65 -5.24
C MET A 332 -4.71 11.14 -4.29
N LEU A 333 -5.64 10.28 -3.90
CA LEU A 333 -6.78 10.64 -3.05
C LEU A 333 -6.35 11.12 -1.66
N PHE A 334 -5.36 10.47 -1.02
CA PHE A 334 -4.88 10.93 0.28
C PHE A 334 -4.12 12.26 0.20
N LEU A 335 -3.37 12.55 -0.86
CA LEU A 335 -2.76 13.86 -1.07
C LEU A 335 -3.83 14.94 -1.26
N LEU A 336 -4.86 14.67 -2.08
CA LEU A 336 -5.99 15.58 -2.26
C LEU A 336 -6.79 15.79 -0.96
N ALA A 337 -6.98 14.73 -0.16
CA ALA A 337 -7.59 14.83 1.16
C ALA A 337 -6.81 15.81 2.07
N GLY A 338 -5.49 15.92 1.90
CA GLY A 338 -4.67 16.92 2.58
C GLY A 338 -5.01 18.35 2.18
N ASN A 339 -5.18 18.61 0.89
CA ASN A 339 -5.59 19.93 0.39
C ASN A 339 -6.96 20.31 0.94
N ILE A 340 -7.91 19.38 0.91
CA ILE A 340 -9.28 19.58 1.42
C ILE A 340 -9.26 19.88 2.92
N LEU A 341 -8.58 19.03 3.71
CA LEU A 341 -8.50 19.19 5.17
C LEU A 341 -7.86 20.52 5.57
N ARG A 342 -6.84 20.97 4.83
CA ARG A 342 -6.16 22.24 5.08
C ARG A 342 -7.08 23.43 4.83
N HIS A 343 -7.85 23.41 3.76
CA HIS A 343 -8.74 24.50 3.38
C HIS A 343 -9.98 24.58 4.28
N TYR A 344 -10.68 23.46 4.45
CA TYR A 344 -11.95 23.42 5.19
C TYR A 344 -11.78 23.25 6.71
N ARG A 345 -10.60 22.84 7.17
CA ARG A 345 -10.29 22.59 8.61
C ARG A 345 -11.23 21.59 9.29
N THR A 346 -11.92 20.75 8.52
CA THR A 346 -12.81 19.69 8.99
C THR A 346 -12.61 18.41 8.18
N PRO A 347 -12.62 17.23 8.82
CA PRO A 347 -12.61 15.95 8.13
C PRO A 347 -14.01 15.44 7.75
N SER A 348 -15.07 16.18 8.10
CA SER A 348 -16.47 15.82 7.85
C SER A 348 -16.84 16.09 6.38
N SER A 349 -17.28 15.06 5.68
CA SER A 349 -17.78 15.20 4.31
C SER A 349 -19.08 15.99 4.20
N HIS A 350 -19.82 16.14 5.30
CA HIS A 350 -21.04 16.96 5.35
C HIS A 350 -20.75 18.45 5.41
N ASP A 351 -19.62 18.83 6.05
CA ASP A 351 -19.24 20.24 6.21
C ASP A 351 -18.44 20.76 5.02
N VAL A 352 -17.78 19.86 4.26
CA VAL A 352 -17.08 20.21 3.02
C VAL A 352 -18.09 20.33 1.89
N ARG A 353 -18.25 21.57 1.36
CA ARG A 353 -19.23 21.88 0.30
C ARG A 353 -18.67 22.87 -0.71
N GLY A 354 -19.09 22.74 -1.96
CA GLY A 354 -18.77 23.69 -3.00
C GLY A 354 -17.32 23.67 -3.47
N MET A 355 -16.63 22.53 -3.36
CA MET A 355 -15.22 22.41 -3.76
C MET A 355 -14.97 22.89 -5.20
N ARG A 356 -15.93 22.71 -6.12
CA ARG A 356 -15.82 23.18 -7.51
C ARG A 356 -15.61 24.70 -7.62
N HIS A 357 -16.06 25.49 -6.62
CA HIS A 357 -15.94 26.94 -6.59
C HIS A 357 -14.73 27.43 -5.80
N THR A 358 -14.31 26.68 -4.77
CA THR A 358 -13.24 27.09 -3.84
C THR A 358 -11.88 26.52 -4.22
N MET A 359 -11.84 25.32 -4.81
CA MET A 359 -10.62 24.60 -5.21
C MET A 359 -10.88 23.73 -6.45
N PRO A 360 -11.07 24.34 -7.64
CA PRO A 360 -11.59 23.68 -8.82
C PRO A 360 -10.72 22.52 -9.33
N LEU A 361 -9.40 22.67 -9.32
CA LEU A 361 -8.49 21.60 -9.76
C LEU A 361 -8.50 20.43 -8.78
N THR A 362 -8.43 20.70 -7.47
CA THR A 362 -8.54 19.67 -6.42
C THR A 362 -9.89 18.96 -6.51
N ALA A 363 -10.99 19.68 -6.77
CA ALA A 363 -12.32 19.10 -6.93
C ALA A 363 -12.42 18.17 -8.15
N ALA A 364 -11.86 18.60 -9.29
CA ALA A 364 -11.82 17.77 -10.50
C ALA A 364 -10.99 16.49 -10.29
N LEU A 365 -9.80 16.63 -9.67
CA LEU A 365 -8.94 15.48 -9.35
C LEU A 365 -9.56 14.56 -8.28
N TRP A 366 -10.30 15.13 -7.30
CA TRP A 366 -11.01 14.34 -6.28
C TRP A 366 -12.11 13.50 -6.90
N LEU A 367 -12.89 14.05 -7.83
CA LEU A 367 -13.91 13.32 -8.57
C LEU A 367 -13.29 12.25 -9.47
N ALA A 368 -12.22 12.60 -10.22
CA ALA A 368 -11.47 11.63 -11.02
C ALA A 368 -10.91 10.49 -10.17
N GLY A 369 -10.35 10.82 -8.99
CA GLY A 369 -9.85 9.84 -8.03
C GLY A 369 -10.93 8.93 -7.47
N PHE A 370 -12.11 9.47 -7.19
CA PHE A 370 -13.27 8.65 -6.80
C PHE A 370 -13.66 7.69 -7.92
N LEU A 371 -13.83 8.18 -9.16
CA LEU A 371 -14.16 7.31 -10.30
C LEU A 371 -13.08 6.24 -10.53
N ALA A 372 -11.81 6.62 -10.37
CA ALA A 372 -10.72 5.68 -10.48
C ALA A 372 -10.79 4.58 -9.42
N ILE A 373 -10.92 4.95 -8.12
CA ILE A 373 -10.89 3.97 -7.02
C ILE A 373 -12.17 3.14 -6.94
N ALA A 374 -13.27 3.63 -7.50
CA ALA A 374 -14.54 2.90 -7.60
C ALA A 374 -14.63 2.00 -8.86
N GLY A 375 -13.50 1.72 -9.50
CA GLY A 375 -13.45 0.83 -10.65
C GLY A 375 -14.23 1.30 -11.87
N SER A 376 -14.29 2.62 -12.12
CA SER A 376 -15.03 3.15 -13.28
C SER A 376 -14.11 3.30 -14.51
N PRO A 377 -14.60 2.97 -15.74
CA PRO A 377 -13.88 3.33 -16.95
C PRO A 377 -13.72 4.86 -17.06
N PRO A 378 -12.64 5.38 -17.63
CA PRO A 378 -11.53 4.70 -18.32
C PRO A 378 -10.29 4.45 -17.44
N PHE A 379 -10.42 4.35 -16.14
CA PHE A 379 -9.28 4.22 -15.21
C PHE A 379 -8.78 2.77 -15.06
N GLY A 380 -7.51 2.62 -14.69
CA GLY A 380 -6.83 1.32 -14.63
C GLY A 380 -7.39 0.32 -13.62
N LEU A 381 -8.04 0.78 -12.53
CA LEU A 381 -8.68 -0.13 -11.58
C LEU A 381 -9.82 -0.93 -12.24
N PHE A 382 -10.61 -0.30 -13.12
CA PHE A 382 -11.63 -1.01 -13.89
C PHE A 382 -11.04 -2.21 -14.63
N VAL A 383 -9.92 -2.01 -15.34
CA VAL A 383 -9.26 -3.08 -16.12
C VAL A 383 -8.83 -4.23 -15.22
N SER A 384 -8.26 -3.93 -14.05
CA SER A 384 -7.80 -4.94 -13.10
C SER A 384 -8.95 -5.69 -12.42
N GLU A 385 -10.00 -5.00 -12.00
CA GLU A 385 -11.20 -5.60 -11.41
C GLU A 385 -11.96 -6.46 -12.42
N PHE A 386 -12.09 -5.97 -13.65
CA PHE A 386 -12.69 -6.72 -14.74
C PHE A 386 -11.90 -7.99 -15.10
N SER A 387 -10.56 -7.91 -15.08
CA SER A 387 -9.69 -9.09 -15.31
C SER A 387 -9.91 -10.16 -14.24
N ILE A 388 -10.06 -9.78 -12.97
CA ILE A 388 -10.37 -10.70 -11.87
C ILE A 388 -11.77 -11.30 -12.05
N LEU A 389 -12.76 -10.48 -12.38
CA LEU A 389 -14.13 -10.93 -12.66
C LEU A 389 -14.17 -11.92 -13.83
N GLN A 390 -13.47 -11.63 -14.92
CA GLN A 390 -13.36 -12.52 -16.08
C GLN A 390 -12.78 -13.88 -15.69
N ALA A 391 -11.74 -13.88 -14.86
CA ALA A 391 -11.14 -15.13 -14.37
C ALA A 391 -12.12 -15.94 -13.50
N MET A 392 -12.94 -15.30 -12.65
CA MET A 392 -14.00 -15.98 -11.89
C MET A 392 -15.00 -16.67 -12.81
N LEU A 393 -15.45 -15.98 -13.85
CA LEU A 393 -16.44 -16.53 -14.81
C LEU A 393 -15.83 -17.67 -15.62
N GLN A 394 -14.57 -17.55 -16.07
CA GLN A 394 -13.85 -18.61 -16.79
C GLN A 394 -13.65 -19.86 -15.93
N GLN A 395 -13.50 -19.70 -14.61
CA GLN A 395 -13.41 -20.81 -13.66
C GLN A 395 -14.77 -21.40 -13.25
N GLY A 396 -15.87 -20.94 -13.81
CA GLY A 396 -17.23 -21.39 -13.45
C GLY A 396 -17.70 -20.92 -12.06
N ARG A 397 -17.05 -19.95 -11.44
CA ARG A 397 -17.39 -19.45 -10.09
C ARG A 397 -18.42 -18.33 -10.14
N GLY A 398 -19.57 -18.55 -10.79
CA GLY A 398 -20.60 -17.54 -11.02
C GLY A 398 -21.17 -16.91 -9.75
N ILE A 399 -21.41 -17.70 -8.69
CA ILE A 399 -21.90 -17.19 -7.40
C ILE A 399 -20.88 -16.21 -6.78
N LEU A 400 -19.60 -16.55 -6.82
CA LEU A 400 -18.52 -15.67 -6.32
C LEU A 400 -18.47 -14.36 -7.13
N ALA A 401 -18.62 -14.43 -8.44
CA ALA A 401 -18.69 -13.27 -9.32
C ALA A 401 -19.88 -12.35 -8.99
N CYS A 402 -21.06 -12.92 -8.72
CA CYS A 402 -22.23 -12.15 -8.28
C CYS A 402 -21.99 -11.45 -6.93
N VAL A 403 -21.42 -12.15 -5.94
CA VAL A 403 -21.09 -11.57 -4.63
C VAL A 403 -20.05 -10.44 -4.78
N TYR A 404 -19.01 -10.67 -5.59
CA TYR A 404 -17.98 -9.68 -5.87
C TYR A 404 -18.58 -8.39 -6.47
N LEU A 405 -19.41 -8.52 -7.52
CA LEU A 405 -20.08 -7.38 -8.15
C LEU A 405 -21.04 -6.65 -7.20
N ALA A 406 -21.76 -7.39 -6.37
CA ALA A 406 -22.68 -6.80 -5.38
C ALA A 406 -21.91 -5.95 -4.36
N LEU A 407 -20.78 -6.44 -3.85
CA LEU A 407 -19.94 -5.70 -2.90
C LEU A 407 -19.36 -4.43 -3.54
N LEU A 408 -18.82 -4.52 -4.77
CA LEU A 408 -18.32 -3.36 -5.51
C LEU A 408 -19.42 -2.31 -5.75
N ALA A 409 -20.63 -2.74 -6.14
CA ALA A 409 -21.74 -1.83 -6.37
C ALA A 409 -22.16 -1.07 -5.09
N VAL A 410 -22.20 -1.73 -3.94
CA VAL A 410 -22.54 -1.07 -2.66
C VAL A 410 -21.45 -0.07 -2.27
N VAL A 411 -20.17 -0.40 -2.44
CA VAL A 411 -19.07 0.52 -2.16
C VAL A 411 -19.11 1.72 -3.10
N PHE A 412 -19.36 1.50 -4.39
CA PHE A 412 -19.53 2.58 -5.37
C PHE A 412 -20.60 3.58 -4.90
N VAL A 413 -21.80 3.10 -4.54
CA VAL A 413 -22.89 3.94 -4.05
C VAL A 413 -22.50 4.62 -2.74
N GLY A 414 -21.94 3.88 -1.79
CA GLY A 414 -21.54 4.41 -0.48
C GLY A 414 -20.49 5.53 -0.56
N MET A 415 -19.56 5.45 -1.51
CA MET A 415 -18.55 6.48 -1.74
C MET A 415 -19.07 7.65 -2.59
N SER A 416 -19.98 7.40 -3.53
CA SER A 416 -20.46 8.44 -4.44
C SER A 416 -21.20 9.56 -3.71
N VAL A 417 -22.05 9.22 -2.75
CA VAL A 417 -22.88 10.19 -2.00
C VAL A 417 -22.01 11.28 -1.32
N PRO A 418 -21.06 10.96 -0.44
CA PRO A 418 -20.23 11.97 0.20
C PRO A 418 -19.34 12.72 -0.80
N VAL A 419 -18.76 12.05 -1.80
CA VAL A 419 -17.87 12.69 -2.79
C VAL A 419 -18.62 13.70 -3.63
N LEU A 420 -19.80 13.34 -4.17
CA LEU A 420 -20.62 14.27 -4.97
C LEU A 420 -21.13 15.43 -4.13
N HIS A 421 -21.53 15.19 -2.88
CA HIS A 421 -21.91 16.25 -1.95
C HIS A 421 -20.77 17.26 -1.73
N MET A 422 -19.56 16.81 -1.45
CA MET A 422 -18.39 17.67 -1.25
C MET A 422 -18.10 18.55 -2.47
N VAL A 423 -18.22 17.99 -3.67
CA VAL A 423 -17.88 18.69 -4.92
C VAL A 423 -19.00 19.62 -5.39
N GLN A 424 -20.27 19.14 -5.38
CA GLN A 424 -21.39 19.79 -6.08
C GLN A 424 -22.30 20.64 -5.18
N ALA A 425 -22.37 20.38 -3.88
CA ALA A 425 -23.22 21.17 -2.98
C ALA A 425 -22.82 22.64 -2.98
N SER A 426 -23.79 23.51 -2.73
CA SER A 426 -23.55 24.97 -2.66
C SER A 426 -22.63 25.31 -1.49
N PRO A 427 -21.65 26.20 -1.68
CA PRO A 427 -20.78 26.64 -0.60
C PRO A 427 -21.58 27.35 0.51
N PRO A 428 -21.12 27.30 1.77
CA PRO A 428 -21.78 28.01 2.87
C PRO A 428 -21.88 29.54 2.59
N PRO A 429 -22.95 30.19 3.04
CA PRO A 429 -23.08 31.62 2.90
C PRO A 429 -21.87 32.39 3.50
N GLY A 430 -21.29 33.33 2.77
CA GLY A 430 -20.12 34.08 3.23
C GLY A 430 -18.75 33.44 2.99
N TYR A 431 -18.69 32.22 2.51
CA TYR A 431 -17.43 31.53 2.20
C TYR A 431 -16.89 32.05 0.84
N ARG A 432 -15.94 33.00 0.89
CA ARG A 432 -15.38 33.66 -0.30
C ARG A 432 -13.89 33.42 -0.54
N THR A 433 -13.21 32.66 0.32
CA THR A 433 -11.76 32.43 0.17
C THR A 433 -11.49 31.29 -0.79
N ALA A 434 -10.96 31.63 -1.97
CA ALA A 434 -10.41 30.62 -2.86
C ALA A 434 -9.12 30.02 -2.26
N TYR A 435 -9.00 28.71 -2.26
CA TYR A 435 -7.76 28.03 -1.89
C TYR A 435 -6.71 28.30 -2.97
N ARG A 436 -5.51 28.67 -2.55
CA ARG A 436 -4.39 28.83 -3.48
C ARG A 436 -3.82 27.47 -3.86
N GLU A 437 -4.25 26.96 -5.00
CA GLU A 437 -3.73 25.71 -5.56
C GLU A 437 -2.32 25.95 -6.12
N THR A 438 -1.30 25.35 -5.50
CA THR A 438 0.10 25.48 -5.91
C THR A 438 0.55 24.21 -6.62
N LEU A 439 1.58 24.32 -7.48
CA LEU A 439 2.13 23.17 -8.19
C LEU A 439 2.60 22.05 -7.25
N LEU A 440 3.11 22.38 -6.05
CA LEU A 440 3.54 21.37 -5.07
C LEU A 440 2.37 20.64 -4.43
N ASN A 441 1.19 21.26 -4.32
CA ASN A 441 0.02 20.69 -3.68
C ASN A 441 -0.87 19.89 -4.68
N THR A 442 -0.88 20.31 -5.95
CA THR A 442 -1.75 19.70 -6.99
C THR A 442 -0.98 18.92 -8.04
N GLY A 443 0.31 19.22 -8.27
CA GLY A 443 1.14 18.52 -9.27
C GLY A 443 1.30 17.04 -9.01
N PRO A 444 1.74 16.60 -7.81
CA PRO A 444 1.85 15.17 -7.51
C PRO A 444 0.53 14.39 -7.66
N PRO A 445 -0.63 14.85 -7.12
CA PRO A 445 -1.92 14.21 -7.40
C PRO A 445 -2.29 14.19 -8.89
N PHE A 446 -1.99 15.25 -9.65
CA PHE A 446 -2.24 15.30 -11.09
C PHE A 446 -1.44 14.26 -11.85
N VAL A 447 -0.14 14.11 -11.56
CA VAL A 447 0.71 13.06 -12.17
C VAL A 447 0.15 11.68 -11.87
N LEU A 448 -0.25 11.41 -10.62
CA LEU A 448 -0.88 10.13 -10.23
C LEU A 448 -2.18 9.88 -10.99
N CYS A 449 -3.02 10.90 -11.18
CA CYS A 449 -4.25 10.82 -11.97
C CYS A 449 -3.96 10.42 -13.42
N VAL A 450 -2.98 11.07 -14.06
CA VAL A 450 -2.56 10.77 -15.43
C VAL A 450 -2.05 9.33 -15.53
N LEU A 451 -1.27 8.85 -14.57
CA LEU A 451 -0.76 7.47 -14.58
C LEU A 451 -1.90 6.44 -14.45
N VAL A 452 -2.87 6.65 -13.56
CA VAL A 452 -4.01 5.74 -13.41
C VAL A 452 -4.91 5.75 -14.66
N LEU A 453 -5.10 6.91 -15.27
CA LEU A 453 -5.83 7.04 -16.53
C LEU A 453 -5.09 6.35 -17.68
N MET A 454 -3.78 6.56 -17.78
CA MET A 454 -2.94 5.90 -18.79
C MET A 454 -3.06 4.38 -18.68
N LEU A 455 -2.95 3.82 -17.48
CA LEU A 455 -3.02 2.37 -17.27
C LEU A 455 -4.42 1.78 -17.54
N GLY A 456 -5.46 2.60 -17.59
CA GLY A 456 -6.78 2.17 -18.03
C GLY A 456 -6.97 2.16 -19.55
N LEU A 457 -6.21 3.00 -20.25
CA LEU A 457 -6.27 3.11 -21.71
C LEU A 457 -5.18 2.29 -22.42
N TYR A 458 -4.01 2.24 -21.81
CA TYR A 458 -2.83 1.56 -22.39
C TYR A 458 -1.88 1.09 -21.29
N ILE A 459 -1.63 -0.20 -21.23
CA ILE A 459 -0.61 -0.79 -20.34
C ILE A 459 0.67 -0.97 -21.16
N PRO A 460 1.79 -0.31 -20.79
CA PRO A 460 3.05 -0.43 -21.52
C PRO A 460 3.53 -1.89 -21.60
N PRO A 461 4.07 -2.36 -22.74
CA PRO A 461 4.49 -3.75 -22.91
C PRO A 461 5.51 -4.25 -21.89
N TRP A 462 6.48 -3.38 -21.51
CA TRP A 462 7.46 -3.72 -20.48
C TRP A 462 6.80 -3.99 -19.11
N MET A 463 5.77 -3.23 -18.78
CA MET A 463 5.03 -3.41 -17.54
C MET A 463 4.17 -4.69 -17.59
N THR A 464 3.50 -4.93 -18.71
CA THR A 464 2.76 -6.19 -18.93
C THR A 464 3.67 -7.40 -18.75
N GLN A 465 4.90 -7.37 -19.31
CA GLN A 465 5.90 -8.43 -19.15
C GLN A 465 6.31 -8.60 -17.67
N CYS A 466 6.57 -7.51 -16.95
CA CYS A 466 6.92 -7.57 -15.53
C CYS A 466 5.76 -8.15 -14.69
N LEU A 467 4.51 -7.74 -14.95
CA LEU A 467 3.34 -8.25 -14.21
C LEU A 467 3.05 -9.72 -14.53
N HIS A 468 3.22 -10.16 -15.78
CA HIS A 468 3.13 -11.58 -16.13
C HIS A 468 4.25 -12.42 -15.49
N ALA A 469 5.48 -11.91 -15.46
CA ALA A 469 6.58 -12.61 -14.79
C ALA A 469 6.33 -12.73 -13.27
N ALA A 470 5.78 -11.68 -12.66
CA ALA A 470 5.35 -11.71 -11.26
C ALA A 470 4.20 -12.71 -11.05
N ALA A 471 3.17 -12.71 -11.91
CA ALA A 471 2.05 -13.66 -11.84
C ALA A 471 2.52 -15.11 -12.00
N LYS A 472 3.40 -15.38 -12.97
CA LYS A 472 3.98 -16.71 -13.19
C LYS A 472 4.71 -17.24 -11.96
N SER A 473 5.39 -16.39 -11.20
CA SER A 473 6.05 -16.78 -9.95
C SER A 473 5.08 -17.19 -8.83
N LEU A 474 3.79 -16.89 -9.01
CA LEU A 474 2.68 -17.20 -8.09
C LEU A 474 1.74 -18.28 -8.64
N GLY A 475 2.13 -19.01 -9.69
CA GLY A 475 1.32 -20.07 -10.29
C GLY A 475 0.28 -19.58 -11.31
N GLY A 476 0.43 -18.35 -11.84
CA GLY A 476 -0.42 -17.78 -12.89
C GLY A 476 0.08 -18.02 -14.31
#